data_32ad0ceff09c5fff2333b98fcd23644c
#
_entry.id   32ad0ceff09c5fff2333b98fcd23644c
#
_cell.length_a   1.000
_cell.length_b   1.000
_cell.length_c   1.000
_cell.angle_alpha   90.00
_cell.angle_beta   90.00
_cell.angle_gamma   90.00
#
_symmetry.space_group_name_H-M   'P 1'
#
loop_
_entity.id
_entity.type
_entity.pdbx_description
1 polymer ?
#
loop_
_entity_poly.entity_id
_entity_poly.type
_entity_poly.pdbx_seq_one_letter_code
_entity_poly.pdbx_strand_id
1 'polypeptide(L)'
;MSASERQRQTPLGRGLGRLLAKLLATLPIKLLPLLIAAAVASGCAVSPPRFPDIDNTLTPELAPREWAGRFSVSSQSNDVAGRQDAAVGRFLLTSVPAPEGRTLDLMLQSPFGQTLANARRLPDGTASLALADGRTLTASSLDALLAQAIGWPLPLERLTDWLDDRFEQVLARDSVGQVTSATDSGWQISREPKRWVLIRPQPDGQLRVVLVLDR
;
A
#
# COMPACT_ATOMS: atom_id res chain seq x y z
N MET A 1 12.47 27.45 48.47
CA MET A 1 13.84 26.96 48.55
C MET A 1 14.15 26.43 47.16
N SER A 2 14.54 27.19 46.23
CA SER A 2 15.78 27.82 45.78
C SER A 2 16.94 26.82 45.65
N ALA A 3 17.26 26.43 44.43
CA ALA A 3 18.62 26.10 43.99
C ALA A 3 18.70 26.22 42.46
N SER A 4 19.30 27.33 42.05
CA SER A 4 19.72 27.63 40.69
C SER A 4 20.97 26.82 40.35
N GLU A 5 20.99 26.11 39.22
CA GLU A 5 22.20 25.49 38.69
C GLU A 5 22.70 26.30 37.50
N ARG A 6 23.83 26.95 37.74
CA ARG A 6 24.55 27.79 36.78
C ARG A 6 25.31 26.90 35.79
N GLN A 7 24.95 26.96 34.56
CA GLN A 7 25.72 26.42 33.45
C GLN A 7 26.96 27.27 33.20
N ARG A 8 28.15 26.71 33.48
CA ARG A 8 29.45 27.31 33.15
C ARG A 8 29.70 27.16 31.67
N GLN A 9 29.62 28.24 30.93
CA GLN A 9 30.11 28.32 29.56
C GLN A 9 31.64 28.53 29.59
N THR A 10 32.38 27.61 28.99
CA THR A 10 33.83 27.71 28.76
C THR A 10 34.12 28.58 27.54
N PRO A 11 35.01 29.58 27.61
CA PRO A 11 35.32 30.48 26.51
C PRO A 11 36.55 29.98 25.72
N LEU A 12 36.44 28.94 24.91
CA LEU A 12 37.55 28.44 24.10
C LEU A 12 37.33 28.58 22.58
N GLY A 13 36.26 29.21 22.11
CA GLY A 13 35.92 29.30 20.67
C GLY A 13 36.33 30.60 19.94
N ARG A 14 36.81 31.63 20.66
CA ARG A 14 37.01 32.96 20.02
C ARG A 14 38.43 33.25 19.49
N GLY A 15 39.40 32.36 19.73
CA GLY A 15 40.79 32.57 19.31
C GLY A 15 41.13 32.09 17.88
N LEU A 16 40.52 31.00 17.44
CA LEU A 16 40.89 30.37 16.17
C LEU A 16 40.37 31.10 14.94
N GLY A 17 39.18 31.73 15.04
CA GLY A 17 38.60 32.43 13.89
C GLY A 17 39.30 33.70 13.46
N ARG A 18 40.02 34.38 14.40
CA ARG A 18 40.76 35.61 14.07
C ARG A 18 42.13 35.36 13.45
N LEU A 19 42.73 34.20 13.70
CA LEU A 19 44.01 33.80 13.06
C LEU A 19 43.81 33.34 11.61
N LEU A 20 42.73 32.60 11.31
CA LEU A 20 42.37 32.18 9.95
C LEU A 20 42.00 33.37 9.05
N ALA A 21 41.27 34.36 9.61
CA ALA A 21 40.90 35.55 8.83
C ALA A 21 42.09 36.43 8.44
N LYS A 22 43.16 36.46 9.24
CA LYS A 22 44.38 37.20 8.92
C LYS A 22 45.29 36.51 7.94
N LEU A 23 45.27 35.16 7.86
CA LEU A 23 46.03 34.38 6.88
C LEU A 23 45.46 34.45 5.46
N LEU A 24 44.13 34.57 5.34
CA LEU A 24 43.47 34.71 4.03
C LEU A 24 43.64 36.13 3.41
N ALA A 25 43.87 37.14 4.22
CA ALA A 25 44.01 38.54 3.74
C ALA A 25 45.38 38.85 3.11
N THR A 26 46.36 37.94 3.20
CA THR A 26 47.72 38.17 2.69
C THR A 26 48.08 37.33 1.46
N LEU A 27 47.19 36.53 0.91
CA LEU A 27 47.46 35.80 -0.34
C LEU A 27 47.27 36.72 -1.56
N PRO A 28 48.28 36.78 -2.46
CA PRO A 28 48.16 37.57 -3.67
C PRO A 28 47.04 37.03 -4.56
N ILE A 29 46.19 37.91 -5.01
CA ILE A 29 44.96 37.66 -5.81
C ILE A 29 45.19 36.75 -7.02
N LYS A 30 46.43 36.64 -7.49
CA LYS A 30 46.79 35.79 -8.63
C LYS A 30 46.81 34.26 -8.33
N LEU A 31 46.82 33.84 -7.09
CA LEU A 31 46.82 32.41 -6.69
C LEU A 31 45.44 31.87 -6.33
N LEU A 32 44.44 32.74 -6.23
CA LEU A 32 43.06 32.38 -5.87
C LEU A 32 42.38 31.42 -6.87
N PRO A 33 42.54 31.59 -8.22
CA PRO A 33 41.93 30.68 -9.18
C PRO A 33 42.55 29.27 -9.17
N LEU A 34 43.83 29.15 -8.78
CA LEU A 34 44.50 27.83 -8.73
C LEU A 34 44.03 26.97 -7.55
N LEU A 35 43.75 27.60 -6.42
CA LEU A 35 43.22 26.91 -5.24
C LEU A 35 41.76 26.46 -5.41
N ILE A 36 40.95 27.19 -6.17
CA ILE A 36 39.56 26.82 -6.49
C ILE A 36 39.51 25.63 -7.45
N ALA A 37 40.47 25.57 -8.41
CA ALA A 37 40.54 24.47 -9.37
C ALA A 37 40.97 23.13 -8.69
N ALA A 38 41.75 23.17 -7.62
CA ALA A 38 42.18 21.98 -6.88
C ALA A 38 41.07 21.40 -5.98
N ALA A 39 40.12 22.22 -5.50
CA ALA A 39 39.03 21.79 -4.65
C ALA A 39 37.93 21.04 -5.42
N VAL A 40 37.83 21.22 -6.74
CA VAL A 40 36.78 20.54 -7.56
C VAL A 40 37.24 19.14 -8.00
N ALA A 41 38.52 18.80 -7.91
CA ALA A 41 39.07 17.49 -8.30
C ALA A 41 38.95 16.39 -7.21
N SER A 42 38.58 16.74 -5.98
CA SER A 42 38.34 15.76 -4.92
C SER A 42 36.85 15.33 -4.87
N GLY A 43 36.30 15.02 -6.03
CA GLY A 43 35.02 14.29 -6.10
C GLY A 43 35.24 12.91 -5.50
N CYS A 44 34.77 12.69 -4.27
CA CYS A 44 34.63 11.36 -3.73
C CYS A 44 33.76 10.56 -4.72
N ALA A 45 34.40 9.64 -5.45
CA ALA A 45 33.66 8.59 -6.16
C ALA A 45 32.99 7.73 -5.10
N VAL A 46 31.78 8.14 -4.67
CA VAL A 46 30.89 7.29 -3.92
C VAL A 46 30.47 6.23 -4.92
N SER A 47 31.12 5.07 -4.87
CA SER A 47 30.62 3.88 -5.55
C SER A 47 29.18 3.68 -5.06
N PRO A 48 28.17 3.64 -5.95
CA PRO A 48 26.82 3.34 -5.51
C PRO A 48 26.88 2.00 -4.77
N PRO A 49 26.17 1.85 -3.63
CA PRO A 49 26.10 0.59 -2.95
C PRO A 49 25.67 -0.45 -3.99
N ARG A 50 26.50 -1.44 -4.24
CA ARG A 50 26.08 -2.63 -4.97
C ARG A 50 25.07 -3.30 -4.08
N PHE A 51 23.80 -3.08 -4.37
CA PHE A 51 22.76 -4.00 -3.88
C PHE A 51 23.18 -5.37 -4.43
N PRO A 52 23.22 -6.42 -3.58
CA PRO A 52 23.39 -7.78 -4.08
C PRO A 52 22.36 -7.93 -5.20
N ASP A 53 22.83 -8.41 -6.36
CA ASP A 53 21.93 -8.78 -7.46
C ASP A 53 20.89 -9.70 -6.82
N ILE A 54 19.67 -9.19 -6.64
CA ILE A 54 18.54 -9.99 -6.21
C ILE A 54 18.38 -10.96 -7.36
N ASP A 55 18.75 -12.20 -7.09
CA ASP A 55 18.67 -13.29 -8.04
C ASP A 55 17.21 -13.30 -8.53
N ASN A 56 16.98 -12.75 -9.72
CA ASN A 56 15.66 -12.50 -10.29
C ASN A 56 15.02 -13.82 -10.78
N THR A 57 15.47 -14.93 -10.18
CA THR A 57 14.94 -16.29 -10.35
C THR A 57 13.77 -16.57 -9.39
N LEU A 58 13.08 -15.53 -8.90
CA LEU A 58 11.77 -15.77 -8.27
C LEU A 58 10.90 -16.43 -9.34
N THR A 59 10.55 -17.68 -9.14
CA THR A 59 9.50 -18.34 -9.91
C THR A 59 8.29 -17.38 -9.92
N PRO A 60 7.59 -17.22 -11.05
CA PRO A 60 6.44 -16.29 -11.15
C PRO A 60 5.40 -16.48 -10.04
N GLU A 61 5.38 -17.64 -9.42
CA GLU A 61 4.51 -18.02 -8.30
C GLU A 61 4.92 -17.36 -6.97
N LEU A 62 6.19 -16.99 -6.80
CA LEU A 62 6.73 -16.34 -5.60
C LEU A 62 6.85 -14.82 -5.75
N ALA A 63 6.53 -14.25 -6.89
CA ALA A 63 6.57 -12.81 -7.09
C ALA A 63 5.40 -12.12 -6.35
N PRO A 64 5.63 -10.99 -5.68
CA PRO A 64 4.56 -10.14 -5.18
C PRO A 64 3.63 -9.72 -6.31
N ARG A 65 2.32 -9.71 -6.03
CA ARG A 65 1.30 -9.25 -6.98
C ARG A 65 0.58 -8.04 -6.41
N GLU A 66 0.25 -7.12 -7.29
CA GLU A 66 -0.42 -5.88 -6.93
C GLU A 66 -1.57 -5.61 -7.90
N TRP A 67 -2.71 -5.25 -7.35
CA TRP A 67 -3.89 -4.83 -8.10
C TRP A 67 -4.37 -3.49 -7.53
N ALA A 68 -4.55 -2.54 -8.42
CA ALA A 68 -5.06 -1.23 -8.11
C ALA A 68 -6.28 -0.90 -8.96
N GLY A 69 -7.16 -0.06 -8.42
CA GLY A 69 -8.35 0.32 -9.16
C GLY A 69 -9.36 1.09 -8.33
N ARG A 70 -10.57 1.14 -8.86
CA ARG A 70 -11.72 1.74 -8.21
C ARG A 70 -12.72 0.66 -7.83
N PHE A 71 -13.43 0.91 -6.74
CA PHE A 71 -14.50 0.04 -6.31
C PHE A 71 -15.79 0.81 -6.08
N SER A 72 -16.90 0.12 -6.24
CA SER A 72 -18.17 0.51 -5.64
C SER A 72 -18.83 -0.71 -5.02
N VAL A 73 -19.37 -0.53 -3.82
CA VAL A 73 -20.15 -1.54 -3.09
C VAL A 73 -21.53 -0.98 -2.90
N SER A 74 -22.57 -1.75 -3.20
CA SER A 74 -23.95 -1.39 -2.94
C SER A 74 -24.71 -2.59 -2.40
N SER A 75 -25.50 -2.35 -1.35
CA SER A 75 -26.47 -3.30 -0.82
C SER A 75 -27.87 -2.86 -1.24
N GLN A 76 -28.60 -3.75 -1.87
CA GLN A 76 -30.01 -3.52 -2.20
C GLN A 76 -30.86 -4.39 -1.28
N SER A 77 -31.77 -3.75 -0.52
CA SER A 77 -32.77 -4.46 0.26
C SER A 77 -34.05 -4.62 -0.56
N ASN A 78 -34.71 -5.75 -0.41
CA ASN A 78 -36.03 -6.02 -1.01
C ASN A 78 -37.17 -5.33 -0.23
N ASP A 79 -36.84 -4.64 0.87
CA ASP A 79 -37.82 -3.88 1.64
C ASP A 79 -38.47 -2.74 0.84
N VAL A 80 -39.73 -2.45 1.15
CA VAL A 80 -40.53 -1.42 0.48
C VAL A 80 -39.89 -0.02 0.47
N ALA A 81 -38.91 0.23 1.34
CA ALA A 81 -38.17 1.48 1.42
C ALA A 81 -36.93 1.53 0.50
N GLY A 82 -36.54 0.40 -0.15
CA GLY A 82 -35.42 0.34 -1.12
C GLY A 82 -34.12 0.93 -0.60
N ARG A 83 -33.78 0.70 0.69
CA ARG A 83 -32.57 1.26 1.28
C ARG A 83 -31.35 0.76 0.52
N GLN A 84 -30.67 1.66 -0.13
CA GLN A 84 -29.39 1.41 -0.79
C GLN A 84 -28.26 2.04 0.05
N ASP A 85 -27.47 1.19 0.68
CA ASP A 85 -26.20 1.62 1.22
C ASP A 85 -25.14 1.46 0.11
N ALA A 86 -24.38 2.52 -0.15
CA ALA A 86 -23.36 2.51 -1.19
C ALA A 86 -22.06 3.14 -0.70
N ALA A 87 -20.96 2.54 -1.07
CA ALA A 87 -19.62 3.11 -0.89
C ALA A 87 -18.86 3.06 -2.19
N VAL A 88 -18.06 4.10 -2.45
CA VAL A 88 -17.19 4.20 -3.63
C VAL A 88 -15.80 4.65 -3.20
N GLY A 89 -14.79 4.20 -3.91
CA GLY A 89 -13.42 4.59 -3.59
C GLY A 89 -12.39 3.97 -4.54
N ARG A 90 -11.15 4.05 -4.08
CA ARG A 90 -10.01 3.40 -4.71
C ARG A 90 -9.47 2.31 -3.79
N PHE A 91 -8.86 1.31 -4.37
CA PHE A 91 -8.17 0.26 -3.63
C PHE A 91 -6.78 0.00 -4.21
N LEU A 92 -5.89 -0.43 -3.32
CA LEU A 92 -4.63 -1.06 -3.63
C LEU A 92 -4.56 -2.35 -2.83
N LEU A 93 -4.47 -3.47 -3.53
CA LEU A 93 -4.37 -4.81 -2.94
C LEU A 93 -3.03 -5.40 -3.33
N THR A 94 -2.21 -5.76 -2.35
CA THR A 94 -0.92 -6.42 -2.54
C THR A 94 -0.97 -7.81 -1.92
N SER A 95 -0.48 -8.80 -2.65
CA SER A 95 -0.32 -10.17 -2.18
C SER A 95 1.16 -10.57 -2.26
N VAL A 96 1.76 -10.87 -1.13
CA VAL A 96 3.16 -11.30 -1.03
C VAL A 96 3.19 -12.75 -0.58
N PRO A 97 3.71 -13.68 -1.41
CA PRO A 97 3.90 -15.05 -1.01
C PRO A 97 4.85 -15.17 0.18
N ALA A 98 4.58 -16.13 1.05
CA ALA A 98 5.40 -16.49 2.20
C ALA A 98 5.43 -18.02 2.36
N PRO A 99 6.42 -18.61 3.06
CA PRO A 99 6.54 -20.06 3.20
C PRO A 99 5.28 -20.74 3.75
N GLU A 100 4.54 -20.07 4.65
CA GLU A 100 3.34 -20.60 5.30
C GLU A 100 2.04 -20.02 4.74
N GLY A 101 2.07 -19.44 3.51
CA GLY A 101 0.88 -18.86 2.91
C GLY A 101 1.17 -17.55 2.17
N ARG A 102 0.42 -16.52 2.45
CA ARG A 102 0.62 -15.19 1.85
C ARG A 102 0.26 -14.07 2.82
N THR A 103 0.97 -12.96 2.74
CA THR A 103 0.55 -11.70 3.34
C THR A 103 -0.34 -10.96 2.36
N LEU A 104 -1.47 -10.46 2.82
CA LEU A 104 -2.35 -9.56 2.05
C LEU A 104 -2.34 -8.19 2.71
N ASP A 105 -2.11 -7.16 1.91
CA ASP A 105 -2.23 -5.76 2.33
C ASP A 105 -3.27 -5.08 1.43
N LEU A 106 -4.33 -4.54 2.04
CA LEU A 106 -5.37 -3.78 1.35
C LEU A 106 -5.42 -2.36 1.88
N MET A 107 -5.23 -1.39 1.00
CA MET A 107 -5.49 0.01 1.27
C MET A 107 -6.79 0.43 0.58
N LEU A 108 -7.71 1.02 1.34
CA LEU A 108 -8.93 1.63 0.83
C LEU A 108 -8.82 3.15 0.95
N GLN A 109 -9.18 3.84 -0.12
CA GLN A 109 -9.15 5.30 -0.20
C GLN A 109 -10.50 5.85 -0.67
N SER A 110 -10.83 7.05 -0.24
CA SER A 110 -11.94 7.81 -0.81
C SER A 110 -11.65 8.16 -2.28
N PRO A 111 -12.64 8.59 -3.07
CA PRO A 111 -12.42 9.09 -4.43
C PRO A 111 -11.41 10.25 -4.50
N PHE A 112 -11.23 10.97 -3.40
CA PHE A 112 -10.30 12.11 -3.27
C PHE A 112 -8.90 11.71 -2.76
N GLY A 113 -8.63 10.40 -2.59
CA GLY A 113 -7.32 9.88 -2.19
C GLY A 113 -7.07 9.85 -0.67
N GLN A 114 -8.05 10.17 0.16
CA GLN A 114 -7.91 10.03 1.62
C GLN A 114 -7.97 8.55 2.01
N THR A 115 -7.03 8.08 2.80
CA THR A 115 -7.05 6.71 3.32
C THR A 115 -8.23 6.53 4.27
N LEU A 116 -9.09 5.56 3.97
CA LEU A 116 -10.26 5.18 4.76
C LEU A 116 -9.92 4.03 5.70
N ALA A 117 -9.16 3.07 5.21
CA ALA A 117 -8.75 1.89 5.96
C ALA A 117 -7.49 1.26 5.38
N ASN A 118 -6.69 0.65 6.25
CA ASN A 118 -5.61 -0.26 5.90
C ASN A 118 -5.86 -1.60 6.57
N ALA A 119 -5.98 -2.65 5.78
CA ALA A 119 -6.21 -4.00 6.26
C ALA A 119 -5.00 -4.86 5.92
N ARG A 120 -4.57 -5.71 6.85
CA ARG A 120 -3.45 -6.64 6.68
C ARG A 120 -3.84 -8.01 7.19
N ARG A 121 -3.49 -9.06 6.43
CA ARG A 121 -3.53 -10.45 6.86
C ARG A 121 -2.15 -11.05 6.76
N LEU A 122 -1.71 -11.68 7.83
CA LEU A 122 -0.44 -12.42 7.90
C LEU A 122 -0.62 -13.87 7.41
N PRO A 123 0.49 -14.58 7.09
CA PRO A 123 0.43 -15.97 6.64
C PRO A 123 -0.24 -16.92 7.64
N ASP A 124 -0.11 -16.65 8.95
CA ASP A 124 -0.74 -17.42 10.03
C ASP A 124 -2.27 -17.19 10.13
N GLY A 125 -2.85 -16.36 9.26
CA GLY A 125 -4.25 -16.01 9.26
C GLY A 125 -4.61 -14.79 10.10
N THR A 126 -3.74 -14.34 11.01
CA THR A 126 -3.98 -13.14 11.81
C THR A 126 -4.25 -11.93 10.94
N ALA A 127 -5.34 -11.25 11.20
CA ALA A 127 -5.76 -10.06 10.46
C ALA A 127 -5.85 -8.83 11.35
N SER A 128 -5.51 -7.68 10.78
CA SER A 128 -5.63 -6.36 11.41
C SER A 128 -6.25 -5.36 10.44
N LEU A 129 -7.01 -4.40 10.98
CA LEU A 129 -7.65 -3.33 10.22
C LEU A 129 -7.46 -2.02 10.98
N ALA A 130 -6.76 -1.09 10.39
CA ALA A 130 -6.62 0.29 10.88
C ALA A 130 -7.57 1.20 10.10
N LEU A 131 -8.44 1.91 10.80
CA LEU A 131 -9.43 2.83 10.24
C LEU A 131 -8.93 4.28 10.30
N ALA A 132 -9.48 5.15 9.45
CA ALA A 132 -9.14 6.57 9.37
C ALA A 132 -9.39 7.35 10.68
N ASP A 133 -10.30 6.86 11.53
CA ASP A 133 -10.61 7.45 12.84
C ASP A 133 -9.60 7.05 13.95
N GLY A 134 -8.54 6.30 13.60
CA GLY A 134 -7.49 5.86 14.51
C GLY A 134 -7.79 4.54 15.23
N ARG A 135 -8.97 3.94 15.06
CA ARG A 135 -9.28 2.62 15.63
C ARG A 135 -8.52 1.53 14.88
N THR A 136 -8.02 0.56 15.64
CA THR A 136 -7.42 -0.67 15.11
C THR A 136 -8.19 -1.87 15.63
N LEU A 137 -8.57 -2.76 14.72
CA LEU A 137 -9.26 -4.01 15.01
C LEU A 137 -8.36 -5.18 14.63
N THR A 138 -8.47 -6.31 15.33
CA THR A 138 -7.75 -7.55 15.03
C THR A 138 -8.70 -8.74 15.12
N ALA A 139 -8.51 -9.73 14.26
CA ALA A 139 -9.26 -10.99 14.27
C ALA A 139 -8.45 -12.10 13.57
N SER A 140 -9.00 -13.31 13.58
CA SER A 140 -8.47 -14.47 12.85
C SER A 140 -8.89 -14.52 11.37
N SER A 141 -9.65 -13.53 10.88
CA SER A 141 -10.12 -13.45 9.50
C SER A 141 -10.26 -12.00 9.07
N LEU A 142 -9.71 -11.67 7.91
CA LEU A 142 -9.81 -10.34 7.31
C LEU A 142 -11.25 -10.06 6.84
N ASP A 143 -11.93 -11.06 6.30
CA ASP A 143 -13.32 -10.94 5.85
C ASP A 143 -14.27 -10.59 7.00
N ALA A 144 -14.05 -11.19 8.19
CA ALA A 144 -14.81 -10.87 9.39
C ALA A 144 -14.55 -9.43 9.88
N LEU A 145 -13.30 -8.95 9.84
CA LEU A 145 -12.97 -7.58 10.20
C LEU A 145 -13.65 -6.58 9.27
N LEU A 146 -13.64 -6.83 7.97
CA LEU A 146 -14.31 -5.97 7.01
C LEU A 146 -15.81 -5.95 7.20
N ALA A 147 -16.43 -7.12 7.41
CA ALA A 147 -17.85 -7.19 7.71
C ALA A 147 -18.22 -6.37 8.97
N GLN A 148 -17.39 -6.44 10.01
CA GLN A 148 -17.58 -5.66 11.23
C GLN A 148 -17.39 -4.15 11.02
N ALA A 149 -16.37 -3.75 10.25
CA ALA A 149 -15.97 -2.35 10.10
C ALA A 149 -16.81 -1.57 9.10
N ILE A 150 -17.17 -2.21 7.98
CA ILE A 150 -17.87 -1.57 6.85
C ILE A 150 -19.30 -2.14 6.63
N GLY A 151 -19.69 -3.13 7.40
CA GLY A 151 -21.03 -3.75 7.35
C GLY A 151 -21.21 -4.76 6.22
N TRP A 152 -20.18 -5.05 5.41
CA TRP A 152 -20.30 -5.96 4.28
C TRP A 152 -19.22 -7.06 4.31
N PRO A 153 -19.60 -8.33 4.12
CA PRO A 153 -18.65 -9.44 4.02
C PRO A 153 -18.00 -9.45 2.64
N LEU A 154 -16.85 -8.77 2.50
CA LEU A 154 -16.04 -8.79 1.27
C LEU A 154 -15.06 -9.95 1.35
N PRO A 155 -15.05 -10.88 0.38
CA PRO A 155 -14.21 -12.06 0.40
C PRO A 155 -12.80 -11.75 -0.16
N LEU A 156 -11.99 -11.00 0.58
CA LEU A 156 -10.69 -10.54 0.09
C LEU A 156 -9.72 -11.68 -0.17
N GLU A 157 -9.78 -12.74 0.62
CA GLU A 157 -8.92 -13.91 0.41
C GLU A 157 -9.26 -14.59 -0.91
N ARG A 158 -10.55 -14.78 -1.18
CA ARG A 158 -11.03 -15.33 -2.45
C ARG A 158 -10.82 -14.38 -3.63
N LEU A 159 -10.90 -13.06 -3.39
CA LEU A 159 -10.68 -12.06 -4.43
C LEU A 159 -9.28 -12.20 -5.06
N THR A 160 -8.24 -12.46 -4.28
CA THR A 160 -6.91 -12.70 -4.84
C THR A 160 -6.85 -13.93 -5.73
N ASP A 161 -7.58 -14.99 -5.38
CA ASP A 161 -7.69 -16.18 -6.21
C ASP A 161 -8.42 -15.89 -7.52
N TRP A 162 -9.53 -15.13 -7.48
CA TRP A 162 -10.29 -14.73 -8.67
C TRP A 162 -9.45 -13.85 -9.60
N LEU A 163 -8.70 -12.89 -9.04
CA LEU A 163 -7.79 -12.04 -9.81
C LEU A 163 -6.66 -12.85 -10.48
N ASP A 164 -6.38 -14.06 -9.98
CA ASP A 164 -5.45 -15.06 -10.53
C ASP A 164 -6.15 -16.11 -11.41
N ASP A 165 -7.40 -15.86 -11.84
CA ASP A 165 -8.22 -16.78 -12.65
C ASP A 165 -8.55 -18.13 -11.99
N ARG A 166 -8.48 -18.22 -10.65
CA ARG A 166 -8.83 -19.42 -9.87
C ARG A 166 -10.24 -19.29 -9.30
N PHE A 167 -11.17 -20.09 -9.79
CA PHE A 167 -12.58 -20.11 -9.42
C PHE A 167 -13.03 -21.54 -9.09
N GLU A 168 -14.03 -21.69 -8.21
CA GLU A 168 -14.67 -22.99 -7.93
C GLU A 168 -15.36 -23.54 -9.18
N GLN A 169 -16.12 -22.70 -9.89
CA GLN A 169 -16.86 -23.08 -11.09
C GLN A 169 -16.82 -21.98 -12.15
N VAL A 170 -16.23 -22.27 -13.29
CA VAL A 170 -16.25 -21.41 -14.47
C VAL A 170 -17.50 -21.71 -15.28
N LEU A 171 -18.30 -20.67 -15.57
CA LEU A 171 -19.54 -20.79 -16.35
C LEU A 171 -19.35 -20.40 -17.81
N ALA A 172 -18.51 -19.40 -18.09
CA ALA A 172 -18.25 -18.95 -19.46
C ALA A 172 -16.83 -18.43 -19.62
N ARG A 173 -16.32 -18.58 -20.87
CA ARG A 173 -15.06 -18.01 -21.33
C ARG A 173 -15.28 -17.27 -22.64
N ASP A 174 -14.45 -16.29 -22.92
CA ASP A 174 -14.43 -15.61 -24.23
C ASP A 174 -13.68 -16.43 -25.30
N SER A 175 -13.57 -15.87 -26.50
CA SER A 175 -12.90 -16.51 -27.64
C SER A 175 -11.39 -16.70 -27.46
N VAL A 176 -10.76 -16.01 -26.50
CA VAL A 176 -9.33 -16.14 -26.17
C VAL A 176 -9.10 -16.97 -24.90
N GLY A 177 -10.16 -17.59 -24.36
CA GLY A 177 -10.09 -18.48 -23.21
C GLY A 177 -10.12 -17.78 -21.85
N GLN A 178 -10.31 -16.46 -21.78
CA GLN A 178 -10.43 -15.74 -20.51
C GLN A 178 -11.80 -16.00 -19.88
N VAL A 179 -11.82 -16.17 -18.56
CA VAL A 179 -13.07 -16.35 -17.81
C VAL A 179 -13.86 -15.05 -17.86
N THR A 180 -15.12 -15.14 -18.33
CA THR A 180 -16.06 -14.02 -18.37
C THR A 180 -17.18 -14.16 -17.36
N SER A 181 -17.45 -15.39 -16.90
CA SER A 181 -18.45 -15.65 -15.86
C SER A 181 -18.04 -16.86 -15.03
N ALA A 182 -18.22 -16.76 -13.70
CA ALA A 182 -17.92 -17.82 -12.76
C ALA A 182 -18.83 -17.72 -11.52
N THR A 183 -18.85 -18.80 -10.74
CA THR A 183 -19.40 -18.79 -9.37
C THR A 183 -18.36 -19.29 -8.40
N ASP A 184 -18.34 -18.73 -7.19
CA ASP A 184 -17.42 -19.12 -6.16
C ASP A 184 -17.93 -18.65 -4.79
N SER A 185 -17.98 -19.58 -3.81
CA SER A 185 -18.35 -19.27 -2.41
C SER A 185 -19.64 -18.45 -2.27
N GLY A 186 -20.64 -18.74 -3.12
CA GLY A 186 -21.91 -18.05 -3.15
C GLY A 186 -21.90 -16.68 -3.86
N TRP A 187 -20.80 -16.31 -4.49
CA TRP A 187 -20.71 -15.13 -5.36
C TRP A 187 -20.95 -15.51 -6.82
N GLN A 188 -21.66 -14.67 -7.54
CA GLN A 188 -21.75 -14.66 -8.98
C GLN A 188 -20.76 -13.61 -9.51
N ILE A 189 -19.87 -14.00 -10.38
CA ILE A 189 -18.77 -13.18 -10.88
C ILE A 189 -18.96 -13.00 -12.38
N SER A 190 -19.01 -11.75 -12.83
CA SER A 190 -18.97 -11.39 -14.25
C SER A 190 -17.77 -10.50 -14.50
N ARG A 191 -17.03 -10.79 -15.57
CA ARG A 191 -15.77 -10.10 -15.88
C ARG A 191 -15.79 -9.58 -17.33
N GLU A 192 -15.49 -8.32 -17.48
CA GLU A 192 -15.03 -7.64 -18.69
C GLU A 192 -13.53 -7.32 -18.55
N PRO A 193 -12.80 -6.92 -19.61
CA PRO A 193 -11.34 -6.77 -19.54
C PRO A 193 -10.80 -5.97 -18.36
N LYS A 194 -11.52 -4.93 -17.92
CA LYS A 194 -11.12 -4.11 -16.77
C LYS A 194 -12.19 -4.03 -15.67
N ARG A 195 -13.40 -4.50 -15.94
CA ARG A 195 -14.53 -4.33 -15.06
C ARG A 195 -15.02 -5.69 -14.56
N TRP A 196 -15.08 -5.82 -13.24
CA TRP A 196 -15.60 -7.00 -12.56
C TRP A 196 -16.88 -6.65 -11.82
N VAL A 197 -17.88 -7.48 -11.92
CA VAL A 197 -19.12 -7.35 -11.16
C VAL A 197 -19.29 -8.62 -10.34
N LEU A 198 -19.32 -8.46 -9.03
CA LEU A 198 -19.49 -9.51 -8.05
C LEU A 198 -20.86 -9.32 -7.40
N ILE A 199 -21.70 -10.33 -7.42
CA ILE A 199 -23.04 -10.30 -6.83
C ILE A 199 -23.15 -11.45 -5.83
N ARG A 200 -23.54 -11.13 -4.62
CA ARG A 200 -23.89 -12.12 -3.60
C ARG A 200 -25.35 -11.96 -3.22
N PRO A 201 -26.21 -12.96 -3.52
CA PRO A 201 -27.56 -12.98 -3.02
C PRO A 201 -27.57 -12.99 -1.48
N GLN A 202 -28.51 -12.28 -0.91
CA GLN A 202 -28.78 -12.24 0.55
C GLN A 202 -30.27 -12.51 0.77
N PRO A 203 -30.69 -12.98 1.97
CA PRO A 203 -32.10 -13.25 2.24
C PRO A 203 -33.01 -12.05 1.93
N ASP A 204 -32.55 -10.85 2.25
CA ASP A 204 -33.34 -9.61 2.13
C ASP A 204 -32.84 -8.74 0.93
N GLY A 205 -32.19 -9.33 -0.06
CA GLY A 205 -31.73 -8.57 -1.23
C GLY A 205 -30.46 -9.10 -1.88
N GLN A 206 -29.56 -8.19 -2.24
CA GLN A 206 -28.25 -8.57 -2.80
C GLN A 206 -27.17 -7.57 -2.43
N LEU A 207 -25.95 -8.07 -2.25
CA LEU A 207 -24.74 -7.28 -2.21
C LEU A 207 -24.10 -7.26 -3.59
N ARG A 208 -23.81 -6.09 -4.11
CA ARG A 208 -23.14 -5.90 -5.40
C ARG A 208 -21.84 -5.15 -5.22
N VAL A 209 -20.76 -5.72 -5.70
CA VAL A 209 -19.42 -5.09 -5.75
C VAL A 209 -19.01 -4.93 -7.21
N VAL A 210 -18.58 -3.75 -7.56
CA VAL A 210 -17.97 -3.48 -8.88
C VAL A 210 -16.54 -3.05 -8.68
N LEU A 211 -15.63 -3.73 -9.35
CA LEU A 211 -14.22 -3.37 -9.40
C LEU A 211 -13.88 -2.91 -10.82
N VAL A 212 -13.10 -1.84 -10.92
CA VAL A 212 -12.54 -1.36 -12.19
C VAL A 212 -11.03 -1.30 -12.01
N LEU A 213 -10.31 -2.24 -12.62
CA LEU A 213 -8.86 -2.35 -12.51
C LEU A 213 -8.18 -1.29 -13.39
N ASP A 214 -7.07 -0.75 -12.90
CA ASP A 214 -6.30 0.28 -13.61
C ASP A 214 -5.48 -0.33 -14.77
N ARG A 215 -5.18 -1.64 -14.71
CA ARG A 215 -4.45 -2.40 -15.76
C ARG A 215 -5.16 -3.70 -16.12
#